data_3cfb73507579050a2cff681132de1251
#
_entry.id   3cfb73507579050a2cff681132de1251
#
_cell.length_a   1.000
_cell.length_b   1.000
_cell.length_c   1.000
_cell.angle_alpha   90.00
_cell.angle_beta   90.00
_cell.angle_gamma   90.00
#
_symmetry.space_group_name_H-M   'P 1'
#
loop_
_entity.id
_entity.type
_entity.pdbx_description
1 polymer ?
#
loop_
_entity_poly.entity_id
_entity_poly.type
_entity_poly.pdbx_seq_one_letter_code
_entity_poly.pdbx_strand_id
1 'polypeptide(L)'
;MSSKWKNLDRLILVDSDGVLLDWEYAFNIWMQEHGFEEVPGSKLSYEMSERYGIPKDQVRRLIRLFNESAAIGFLPALRDAMYYVKRLHEEHGFRFHCITSLSTDPNAVKLREQNLSKLFGKTAFERVVCLPTGADKNEALEEYRDTGCWWIEDKPVNAEVGHAVGLRSLIIEHGHNMHYYHEHITLVKNWRDVYQIITDQSV
;
A
#
# COMPACT_ATOMS: atom_id res chain seq x y z
N MET A 1 -23.82 17.25 -1.34
CA MET A 1 -23.92 16.15 -0.36
C MET A 1 -22.86 16.37 0.70
N SER A 2 -23.20 16.36 1.98
CA SER A 2 -22.20 16.53 3.07
C SER A 2 -21.31 15.29 3.06
N SER A 3 -20.00 15.48 2.90
CA SER A 3 -19.02 14.38 2.95
C SER A 3 -19.16 13.63 4.28
N LYS A 4 -19.08 12.30 4.21
CA LYS A 4 -19.03 11.39 5.38
C LYS A 4 -17.81 11.69 6.26
N TRP A 5 -16.77 12.31 5.70
CA TRP A 5 -15.48 12.54 6.34
C TRP A 5 -15.29 14.02 6.68
N LYS A 6 -14.67 14.29 7.84
CA LYS A 6 -14.30 15.66 8.28
C LYS A 6 -12.85 15.94 7.87
N ASN A 7 -12.56 17.21 7.55
CA ASN A 7 -11.21 17.70 7.24
C ASN A 7 -10.52 16.90 6.13
N LEU A 8 -11.19 16.76 4.98
CA LEU A 8 -10.70 16.04 3.80
C LEU A 8 -9.39 16.61 3.23
N ASP A 9 -9.15 17.90 3.43
CA ASP A 9 -7.93 18.62 3.04
C ASP A 9 -6.66 18.10 3.75
N ARG A 10 -6.82 17.38 4.85
CA ARG A 10 -5.73 16.74 5.61
C ARG A 10 -5.85 15.22 5.66
N LEU A 11 -6.55 14.61 4.70
CA LEU A 11 -6.69 13.17 4.59
C LEU A 11 -5.90 12.65 3.40
N ILE A 12 -5.09 11.62 3.64
CA ILE A 12 -4.36 10.86 2.62
C ILE A 12 -4.83 9.41 2.66
N LEU A 13 -5.24 8.89 1.51
CA LEU A 13 -5.56 7.48 1.33
C LEU A 13 -4.29 6.75 0.86
N VAL A 14 -4.02 5.59 1.40
CA VAL A 14 -2.80 4.82 1.09
C VAL A 14 -3.09 3.33 0.97
N ASP A 15 -2.40 2.65 0.06
CA ASP A 15 -2.20 1.21 0.20
C ASP A 15 -1.14 0.92 1.30
N SER A 16 -1.02 -0.31 1.68
CA SER A 16 -0.03 -0.76 2.65
C SER A 16 1.18 -1.41 1.99
N ASP A 17 0.95 -2.50 1.28
CA ASP A 17 2.00 -3.37 0.74
C ASP A 17 2.59 -2.76 -0.53
N GLY A 18 3.90 -2.58 -0.60
CA GLY A 18 4.55 -1.86 -1.69
C GLY A 18 4.44 -0.33 -1.61
N VAL A 19 3.72 0.21 -0.62
CA VAL A 19 3.56 1.66 -0.40
C VAL A 19 4.13 2.08 0.96
N LEU A 20 3.61 1.52 2.04
CA LEU A 20 4.05 1.79 3.41
C LEU A 20 5.03 0.74 3.91
N LEU A 21 4.79 -0.52 3.55
CA LEU A 21 5.48 -1.70 4.05
C LEU A 21 6.16 -2.45 2.91
N ASP A 22 7.34 -2.99 3.18
CA ASP A 22 8.09 -3.85 2.25
C ASP A 22 7.60 -5.30 2.36
N TRP A 23 6.39 -5.53 1.83
CA TRP A 23 5.75 -6.85 1.82
C TRP A 23 6.57 -7.86 1.01
N GLU A 24 7.12 -7.42 -0.12
CA GLU A 24 7.90 -8.27 -1.02
C GLU A 24 9.14 -8.83 -0.32
N TYR A 25 9.90 -7.99 0.37
CA TYR A 25 11.06 -8.42 1.15
C TYR A 25 10.66 -9.42 2.23
N ALA A 26 9.63 -9.13 3.00
CA ALA A 26 9.17 -9.99 4.08
C ALA A 26 8.63 -11.34 3.55
N PHE A 27 7.90 -11.32 2.43
CA PHE A 27 7.42 -12.53 1.77
C PHE A 27 8.58 -13.39 1.25
N ASN A 28 9.60 -12.77 0.65
CA ASN A 28 10.79 -13.50 0.19
C ASN A 28 11.51 -14.23 1.33
N ILE A 29 11.71 -13.57 2.47
CA ILE A 29 12.31 -14.22 3.65
C ILE A 29 11.44 -15.38 4.11
N TRP A 30 10.14 -15.17 4.22
CA TRP A 30 9.20 -16.22 4.62
C TRP A 30 9.22 -17.40 3.65
N MET A 31 9.27 -17.16 2.35
CA MET A 31 9.36 -18.21 1.32
C MET A 31 10.65 -19.01 1.46
N GLN A 32 11.80 -18.35 1.67
CA GLN A 32 13.10 -19.03 1.89
C GLN A 32 13.06 -19.92 3.14
N GLU A 33 12.48 -19.44 4.23
CA GLU A 33 12.30 -20.23 5.47
C GLU A 33 11.41 -21.47 5.25
N HIS A 34 10.53 -21.43 4.24
CA HIS A 34 9.68 -22.56 3.84
C HIS A 34 10.25 -23.39 2.68
N GLY A 35 11.52 -23.19 2.32
CA GLY A 35 12.23 -23.99 1.31
C GLY A 35 11.94 -23.60 -0.15
N PHE A 36 11.43 -22.40 -0.40
CA PHE A 36 11.23 -21.86 -1.75
C PHE A 36 12.29 -20.81 -2.06
N GLU A 37 12.97 -20.98 -3.19
CA GLU A 37 13.97 -20.03 -3.68
C GLU A 37 13.48 -19.33 -4.95
N GLU A 38 13.91 -18.06 -5.14
CA GLU A 38 13.63 -17.33 -6.36
C GLU A 38 14.38 -17.94 -7.54
N VAL A 39 13.73 -18.05 -8.68
CA VAL A 39 14.36 -18.44 -9.94
C VAL A 39 15.39 -17.37 -10.35
N PRO A 40 16.63 -17.73 -10.71
CA PRO A 40 17.62 -16.77 -11.12
C PRO A 40 17.11 -15.87 -12.27
N GLY A 41 17.24 -14.56 -12.10
CA GLY A 41 16.81 -13.54 -13.08
C GLY A 41 15.34 -13.13 -13.02
N SER A 42 14.50 -13.77 -12.19
CA SER A 42 13.05 -13.48 -12.07
C SER A 42 12.71 -12.33 -11.13
N LYS A 43 13.69 -11.72 -10.49
CA LYS A 43 13.49 -10.72 -9.42
C LYS A 43 12.61 -9.50 -9.78
N LEU A 44 12.54 -9.16 -11.06
CA LEU A 44 11.70 -8.06 -11.55
C LEU A 44 10.29 -8.50 -11.97
N SER A 45 10.00 -9.81 -11.94
CA SER A 45 8.66 -10.30 -12.26
C SER A 45 7.69 -9.95 -11.13
N TYR A 46 6.56 -9.34 -11.50
CA TYR A 46 5.44 -9.11 -10.59
C TYR A 46 4.72 -10.41 -10.22
N GLU A 47 4.68 -11.36 -11.17
CA GLU A 47 4.02 -12.66 -10.99
C GLU A 47 4.85 -13.58 -10.11
N MET A 48 4.45 -13.78 -8.86
CA MET A 48 5.14 -14.65 -7.91
C MET A 48 5.25 -16.09 -8.38
N SER A 49 4.35 -16.57 -9.24
CA SER A 49 4.46 -17.91 -9.87
C SER A 49 5.66 -18.03 -10.78
N GLU A 50 6.01 -16.97 -11.51
CA GLU A 50 7.21 -16.92 -12.34
C GLU A 50 8.46 -16.75 -11.47
N ARG A 51 8.33 -15.91 -10.43
CA ARG A 51 9.42 -15.60 -9.53
C ARG A 51 9.95 -16.81 -8.77
N TYR A 52 9.07 -17.71 -8.36
CA TYR A 52 9.43 -18.94 -7.63
C TYR A 52 9.35 -20.21 -8.49
N GLY A 53 8.96 -20.13 -9.75
CA GLY A 53 8.84 -21.28 -10.64
C GLY A 53 7.81 -22.33 -10.17
N ILE A 54 6.75 -21.89 -9.50
CA ILE A 54 5.70 -22.77 -8.95
C ILE A 54 4.31 -22.41 -9.49
N PRO A 55 3.34 -23.36 -9.48
CA PRO A 55 2.00 -23.12 -10.02
C PRO A 55 1.27 -21.95 -9.36
N LYS A 56 0.48 -21.20 -10.14
CA LYS A 56 -0.26 -19.99 -9.66
C LYS A 56 -1.18 -20.27 -8.48
N ASP A 57 -1.85 -21.42 -8.46
CA ASP A 57 -2.74 -21.82 -7.36
C ASP A 57 -1.96 -22.11 -6.06
N GLN A 58 -0.74 -22.67 -6.17
CA GLN A 58 0.14 -22.87 -5.04
C GLN A 58 0.64 -21.53 -4.49
N VAL A 59 1.09 -20.62 -5.35
CA VAL A 59 1.49 -19.27 -4.93
C VAL A 59 0.36 -18.54 -4.23
N ARG A 60 -0.86 -18.57 -4.78
CA ARG A 60 -2.03 -17.94 -4.14
C ARG A 60 -2.29 -18.48 -2.73
N ARG A 61 -2.10 -19.78 -2.52
CA ARG A 61 -2.19 -20.39 -1.17
C ARG A 61 -1.10 -19.89 -0.25
N LEU A 62 0.16 -19.86 -0.73
CA LEU A 62 1.29 -19.38 0.07
C LEU A 62 1.15 -17.90 0.44
N ILE A 63 0.73 -17.05 -0.48
CA ILE A 63 0.43 -15.63 -0.20
C ILE A 63 -0.65 -15.51 0.88
N ARG A 64 -1.73 -16.28 0.80
CA ARG A 64 -2.76 -16.27 1.84
C ARG A 64 -2.23 -16.73 3.19
N LEU A 65 -1.46 -17.83 3.22
CA LEU A 65 -0.84 -18.31 4.47
C LEU A 65 0.09 -17.26 5.09
N PHE A 66 0.90 -16.58 4.28
CA PHE A 66 1.75 -15.50 4.73
C PHE A 66 0.93 -14.34 5.29
N ASN A 67 -0.08 -13.88 4.55
CA ASN A 67 -0.95 -12.77 4.93
C ASN A 67 -1.76 -13.04 6.21
N GLU A 68 -1.98 -14.30 6.57
CA GLU A 68 -2.68 -14.72 7.80
C GLU A 68 -1.72 -15.20 8.88
N SER A 69 -0.41 -15.22 8.61
CA SER A 69 0.61 -15.61 9.59
C SER A 69 0.99 -14.48 10.55
N ALA A 70 1.69 -14.83 11.62
CA ALA A 70 2.26 -13.85 12.57
C ALA A 70 3.24 -12.88 11.88
N ALA A 71 3.90 -13.28 10.81
CA ALA A 71 4.87 -12.46 10.08
C ALA A 71 4.28 -11.13 9.61
N ILE A 72 2.97 -11.09 9.28
CA ILE A 72 2.31 -9.87 8.80
C ILE A 72 2.31 -8.71 9.79
N GLY A 73 2.47 -9.00 11.08
CA GLY A 73 2.59 -7.99 12.15
C GLY A 73 3.99 -7.39 12.31
N PHE A 74 4.96 -7.81 11.49
CA PHE A 74 6.38 -7.45 11.63
C PHE A 74 7.03 -7.03 10.31
N LEU A 75 6.25 -6.65 9.30
CA LEU A 75 6.80 -6.16 8.05
C LEU A 75 7.61 -4.87 8.30
N PRO A 76 8.78 -4.73 7.66
CA PRO A 76 9.54 -3.49 7.73
C PRO A 76 8.84 -2.38 6.93
N ALA A 77 9.13 -1.12 7.28
CA ALA A 77 8.69 0.01 6.47
C ALA A 77 9.40 0.01 5.10
N LEU A 78 8.66 0.40 4.07
CA LEU A 78 9.22 0.56 2.73
C LEU A 78 10.15 1.78 2.70
N ARG A 79 11.40 1.59 2.30
CA ARG A 79 12.39 2.67 2.07
C ARG A 79 12.33 3.76 3.16
N ASP A 80 12.01 4.99 2.77
CA ASP A 80 11.92 6.20 3.59
C ASP A 80 10.50 6.50 4.14
N ALA A 81 9.55 5.58 3.95
CA ALA A 81 8.15 5.77 4.34
C ALA A 81 8.01 6.15 5.83
N MET A 82 8.72 5.47 6.72
CA MET A 82 8.62 5.74 8.16
C MET A 82 8.97 7.19 8.51
N TYR A 83 9.93 7.78 7.84
CA TYR A 83 10.36 9.15 8.08
C TYR A 83 9.34 10.17 7.55
N TYR A 84 8.93 10.06 6.28
CA TYR A 84 8.10 11.07 5.65
C TYR A 84 6.62 10.98 6.03
N VAL A 85 6.08 9.78 6.27
CA VAL A 85 4.71 9.61 6.78
C VAL A 85 4.57 10.24 8.16
N LYS A 86 5.55 10.04 9.05
CA LYS A 86 5.56 10.71 10.36
C LYS A 86 5.61 12.23 10.23
N ARG A 87 6.43 12.76 9.34
CA ARG A 87 6.50 14.21 9.09
C ARG A 87 5.18 14.77 8.57
N LEU A 88 4.54 14.10 7.60
CA LEU A 88 3.22 14.51 7.13
C LEU A 88 2.21 14.54 8.28
N HIS A 89 2.25 13.56 9.17
CA HIS A 89 1.36 13.51 10.32
C HIS A 89 1.71 14.54 11.40
N GLU A 90 2.93 14.54 11.89
CA GLU A 90 3.35 15.30 13.08
C GLU A 90 3.58 16.79 12.78
N GLU A 91 4.12 17.14 11.60
CA GLU A 91 4.44 18.52 11.23
C GLU A 91 3.29 19.20 10.46
N HIS A 92 2.54 18.44 9.64
CA HIS A 92 1.51 18.98 8.75
C HIS A 92 0.08 18.58 9.12
N GLY A 93 -0.10 17.72 10.14
CA GLY A 93 -1.43 17.33 10.63
C GLY A 93 -2.21 16.41 9.68
N PHE A 94 -1.54 15.77 8.71
CA PHE A 94 -2.20 14.79 7.85
C PHE A 94 -2.54 13.52 8.64
N ARG A 95 -3.67 12.90 8.25
CA ARG A 95 -4.14 11.62 8.76
C ARG A 95 -4.28 10.66 7.61
N PHE A 96 -4.18 9.39 7.90
CA PHE A 96 -4.16 8.35 6.87
C PHE A 96 -5.34 7.40 7.03
N HIS A 97 -5.98 7.07 5.90
CA HIS A 97 -6.81 5.89 5.78
C HIS A 97 -6.08 4.87 4.91
N CYS A 98 -5.78 3.72 5.48
CA CYS A 98 -5.14 2.62 4.77
C CYS A 98 -6.19 1.69 4.18
N ILE A 99 -6.08 1.38 2.88
CA ILE A 99 -6.97 0.47 2.14
C ILE A 99 -6.08 -0.59 1.49
N THR A 100 -6.09 -1.80 2.03
CA THR A 100 -5.14 -2.87 1.65
C THR A 100 -5.83 -4.20 1.39
N SER A 101 -5.39 -4.92 0.33
CA SER A 101 -5.93 -6.23 -0.05
C SER A 101 -5.16 -7.37 0.63
N LEU A 102 -5.22 -7.41 1.94
CA LEU A 102 -4.49 -8.33 2.81
C LEU A 102 -5.24 -9.66 3.04
N SER A 103 -6.23 -9.59 3.89
CA SER A 103 -7.12 -10.66 4.35
C SER A 103 -8.21 -10.06 5.22
N THR A 104 -9.37 -10.71 5.31
CA THR A 104 -10.44 -10.36 6.25
C THR A 104 -10.38 -11.15 7.55
N ASP A 105 -9.35 -11.99 7.74
CA ASP A 105 -9.10 -12.66 9.01
C ASP A 105 -8.86 -11.64 10.14
N PRO A 106 -9.60 -11.71 11.27
CA PRO A 106 -9.51 -10.71 12.34
C PRO A 106 -8.12 -10.60 12.97
N ASN A 107 -7.35 -11.69 13.01
CA ASN A 107 -5.99 -11.63 13.54
C ASN A 107 -5.04 -10.95 12.57
N ALA A 108 -5.17 -11.23 11.27
CA ALA A 108 -4.40 -10.55 10.23
C ALA A 108 -4.67 -9.04 10.23
N VAL A 109 -5.94 -8.63 10.32
CA VAL A 109 -6.34 -7.22 10.44
C VAL A 109 -5.68 -6.57 11.66
N LYS A 110 -5.80 -7.19 12.84
CA LYS A 110 -5.21 -6.68 14.07
C LYS A 110 -3.67 -6.57 13.99
N LEU A 111 -3.02 -7.55 13.38
CA LEU A 111 -1.57 -7.54 13.20
C LEU A 111 -1.14 -6.43 12.24
N ARG A 112 -1.89 -6.17 11.16
CA ARG A 112 -1.65 -5.05 10.24
C ARG A 112 -1.78 -3.70 10.96
N GLU A 113 -2.84 -3.49 11.72
CA GLU A 113 -3.05 -2.28 12.51
C GLU A 113 -1.92 -2.05 13.52
N GLN A 114 -1.49 -3.11 14.22
CA GLN A 114 -0.36 -3.05 15.16
C GLN A 114 0.95 -2.73 14.45
N ASN A 115 1.23 -3.32 13.30
CA ASN A 115 2.44 -3.05 12.52
C ASN A 115 2.49 -1.58 12.08
N LEU A 116 1.41 -1.07 11.47
CA LEU A 116 1.30 0.33 11.07
C LEU A 116 1.45 1.28 12.26
N SER A 117 0.75 1.02 13.37
CA SER A 117 0.83 1.82 14.59
C SER A 117 2.23 1.85 15.20
N LYS A 118 2.95 0.73 15.18
CA LYS A 118 4.32 0.62 15.68
C LYS A 118 5.32 1.42 14.85
N LEU A 119 5.19 1.37 13.53
CA LEU A 119 6.13 2.01 12.61
C LEU A 119 5.86 3.51 12.44
N PHE A 120 4.60 3.91 12.35
CA PHE A 120 4.22 5.27 11.94
C PHE A 120 3.59 6.11 13.06
N GLY A 121 3.28 5.51 14.20
CA GLY A 121 2.63 6.18 15.33
C GLY A 121 1.15 5.80 15.48
N LYS A 122 0.67 5.86 16.73
CA LYS A 122 -0.68 5.39 17.10
C LYS A 122 -1.82 6.25 16.55
N THR A 123 -1.52 7.49 16.19
CA THR A 123 -2.52 8.49 15.77
C THR A 123 -2.47 8.81 14.28
N ALA A 124 -1.49 8.26 13.54
CA ALA A 124 -1.34 8.53 12.12
C ALA A 124 -2.49 7.94 11.28
N PHE A 125 -2.94 6.74 11.63
CA PHE A 125 -4.00 6.03 10.89
C PHE A 125 -5.33 6.13 11.64
N GLU A 126 -6.31 6.83 11.04
CA GLU A 126 -7.67 6.89 11.58
C GLU A 126 -8.51 5.67 11.18
N ARG A 127 -8.16 5.05 10.06
CA ARG A 127 -8.87 3.88 9.54
C ARG A 127 -7.91 2.94 8.82
N VAL A 128 -8.09 1.64 9.05
CA VAL A 128 -7.45 0.57 8.29
C VAL A 128 -8.56 -0.33 7.74
N VAL A 129 -8.65 -0.44 6.42
CA VAL A 129 -9.61 -1.28 5.71
C VAL A 129 -8.84 -2.43 5.09
N CYS A 130 -9.03 -3.64 5.61
CA CYS A 130 -8.47 -4.85 5.04
C CYS A 130 -9.52 -5.53 4.17
N LEU A 131 -9.19 -5.69 2.89
CA LEU A 131 -9.98 -6.42 1.91
C LEU A 131 -9.47 -7.87 1.79
N PRO A 132 -10.24 -8.79 1.19
CA PRO A 132 -9.75 -10.14 0.88
C PRO A 132 -8.46 -10.09 0.07
N THR A 133 -7.59 -11.09 0.23
CA THR A 133 -6.32 -11.19 -0.50
C THR A 133 -6.56 -11.08 -2.01
N GLY A 134 -5.93 -10.09 -2.64
CA GLY A 134 -6.03 -9.84 -4.08
C GLY A 134 -7.35 -9.22 -4.55
N ALA A 135 -8.22 -8.76 -3.63
CA ALA A 135 -9.45 -8.08 -3.99
C ALA A 135 -9.19 -6.71 -4.64
N ASP A 136 -10.08 -6.31 -5.52
CA ASP A 136 -10.10 -4.97 -6.10
C ASP A 136 -10.50 -3.93 -5.04
N LYS A 137 -10.05 -2.68 -5.22
CA LYS A 137 -10.29 -1.59 -4.27
C LYS A 137 -11.46 -0.67 -4.67
N ASN A 138 -12.16 -0.99 -5.76
CA ASN A 138 -13.18 -0.14 -6.37
C ASN A 138 -14.25 0.32 -5.36
N GLU A 139 -14.88 -0.63 -4.64
CA GLU A 139 -15.93 -0.29 -3.67
C GLU A 139 -15.41 0.53 -2.49
N ALA A 140 -14.20 0.21 -2.01
CA ALA A 140 -13.59 0.92 -0.89
C ALA A 140 -13.21 2.36 -1.27
N LEU A 141 -12.75 2.59 -2.50
CA LEU A 141 -12.40 3.92 -3.01
C LEU A 141 -13.64 4.74 -3.39
N GLU A 142 -14.74 4.09 -3.77
CA GLU A 142 -16.01 4.76 -4.06
C GLU A 142 -16.53 5.59 -2.88
N GLU A 143 -16.22 5.20 -1.64
CA GLU A 143 -16.55 5.98 -0.44
C GLU A 143 -15.93 7.39 -0.44
N TYR A 144 -14.88 7.61 -1.23
CA TYR A 144 -14.11 8.85 -1.31
C TYR A 144 -14.29 9.58 -2.65
N ARG A 145 -15.32 9.22 -3.41
CA ARG A 145 -15.62 9.84 -4.71
C ARG A 145 -15.68 11.37 -4.62
N ASP A 146 -15.02 12.02 -5.58
CA ASP A 146 -14.98 13.48 -5.76
C ASP A 146 -14.45 14.28 -4.54
N THR A 147 -13.70 13.62 -3.63
CA THR A 147 -13.12 14.29 -2.47
C THR A 147 -11.84 15.04 -2.81
N GLY A 148 -11.16 14.70 -3.91
CA GLY A 148 -9.86 15.23 -4.26
C GLY A 148 -8.73 14.86 -3.28
N CYS A 149 -8.97 13.90 -2.39
CA CYS A 149 -7.92 13.38 -1.51
C CYS A 149 -6.77 12.74 -2.30
N TRP A 150 -5.58 12.72 -1.71
CA TRP A 150 -4.47 11.96 -2.24
C TRP A 150 -4.72 10.46 -2.09
N TRP A 151 -4.36 9.68 -3.12
CA TRP A 151 -4.35 8.24 -3.13
C TRP A 151 -2.97 7.73 -3.52
N ILE A 152 -2.26 7.05 -2.61
CA ILE A 152 -0.90 6.56 -2.83
C ILE A 152 -0.94 5.04 -2.98
N GLU A 153 -0.43 4.54 -4.09
CA GLU A 153 -0.52 3.16 -4.54
C GLU A 153 0.79 2.70 -5.21
N ASP A 154 0.98 1.41 -5.41
CA ASP A 154 2.07 0.85 -6.23
C ASP A 154 1.55 0.13 -7.49
N LYS A 155 0.26 -0.25 -7.49
CA LYS A 155 -0.37 -0.97 -8.59
C LYS A 155 -1.11 -0.02 -9.52
N PRO A 156 -0.70 0.10 -10.81
CA PRO A 156 -1.30 1.03 -11.77
C PRO A 156 -2.82 0.96 -11.85
N VAL A 157 -3.37 -0.23 -11.96
CA VAL A 157 -4.82 -0.45 -12.06
C VAL A 157 -5.59 0.17 -10.89
N ASN A 158 -5.08 0.07 -9.65
CA ASN A 158 -5.73 0.66 -8.48
C ASN A 158 -5.55 2.19 -8.42
N ALA A 159 -4.43 2.70 -8.93
CA ALA A 159 -4.21 4.15 -9.03
C ALA A 159 -5.18 4.78 -10.06
N GLU A 160 -5.41 4.08 -11.18
CA GLU A 160 -6.40 4.48 -12.20
C GLU A 160 -7.83 4.47 -11.65
N VAL A 161 -8.19 3.46 -10.85
CA VAL A 161 -9.48 3.44 -10.13
C VAL A 161 -9.62 4.66 -9.22
N GLY A 162 -8.58 4.98 -8.45
CA GLY A 162 -8.57 6.19 -7.60
C GLY A 162 -8.78 7.46 -8.42
N HIS A 163 -8.05 7.60 -9.53
CA HIS A 163 -8.21 8.74 -10.44
C HIS A 163 -9.64 8.82 -11.02
N ALA A 164 -10.19 7.69 -11.46
CA ALA A 164 -11.54 7.63 -12.04
C ALA A 164 -12.66 8.02 -11.04
N VAL A 165 -12.43 7.86 -9.75
CA VAL A 165 -13.35 8.32 -8.69
C VAL A 165 -13.02 9.73 -8.18
N GLY A 166 -12.14 10.49 -8.86
CA GLY A 166 -11.83 11.88 -8.55
C GLY A 166 -10.79 12.08 -7.45
N LEU A 167 -9.93 11.09 -7.20
CA LEU A 167 -8.79 11.21 -6.29
C LEU A 167 -7.53 11.69 -7.04
N ARG A 168 -6.59 12.26 -6.33
CA ARG A 168 -5.26 12.61 -6.82
C ARG A 168 -4.31 11.42 -6.59
N SER A 169 -4.13 10.60 -7.62
CA SER A 169 -3.35 9.36 -7.51
C SER A 169 -1.86 9.58 -7.75
N LEU A 170 -1.04 9.02 -6.87
CA LEU A 170 0.41 8.87 -7.03
C LEU A 170 0.78 7.38 -6.99
N ILE A 171 1.77 6.98 -7.78
CA ILE A 171 2.28 5.61 -7.80
C ILE A 171 3.72 5.60 -7.28
N ILE A 172 3.99 4.77 -6.26
CA ILE A 172 5.36 4.47 -5.81
C ILE A 172 6.01 3.53 -6.84
N GLU A 173 7.18 3.95 -7.35
CA GLU A 173 7.94 3.19 -8.35
C GLU A 173 8.51 1.89 -7.76
N HIS A 174 8.26 0.81 -8.49
CA HIS A 174 8.84 -0.52 -8.32
C HIS A 174 9.26 -1.09 -9.67
N GLY A 175 9.99 -2.21 -9.68
CA GLY A 175 10.43 -2.85 -10.93
C GLY A 175 9.29 -3.18 -11.90
N HIS A 176 8.13 -3.54 -11.36
CA HIS A 176 6.97 -3.94 -12.17
C HIS A 176 6.20 -2.76 -12.81
N ASN A 177 6.33 -1.54 -12.27
CA ASN A 177 5.59 -0.37 -12.75
C ASN A 177 6.50 0.77 -13.27
N MET A 178 7.82 0.57 -13.34
CA MET A 178 8.81 1.60 -13.70
C MET A 178 8.62 2.23 -15.09
N HIS A 179 7.87 1.58 -15.97
CA HIS A 179 7.56 2.10 -17.31
C HIS A 179 6.12 2.61 -17.42
N TYR A 180 5.39 2.65 -16.29
CA TYR A 180 4.03 3.16 -16.28
C TYR A 180 4.00 4.66 -16.61
N TYR A 181 3.06 5.02 -17.46
CA TYR A 181 2.80 6.42 -17.81
C TYR A 181 1.28 6.67 -17.87
N HIS A 182 0.86 7.74 -17.27
CA HIS A 182 -0.50 8.25 -17.36
C HIS A 182 -0.47 9.79 -17.24
N GLU A 183 -1.29 10.50 -18.02
CA GLU A 183 -1.27 11.97 -18.09
C GLU A 183 -1.54 12.65 -16.73
N HIS A 184 -2.37 12.04 -15.91
CA HIS A 184 -2.85 12.62 -14.65
C HIS A 184 -2.42 11.86 -13.38
N ILE A 185 -1.61 10.81 -13.52
CA ILE A 185 -1.11 10.02 -12.39
C ILE A 185 0.41 10.10 -12.40
N THR A 186 0.98 10.55 -11.29
CA THR A 186 2.43 10.76 -11.19
C THR A 186 3.11 9.54 -10.60
N LEU A 187 4.12 9.02 -11.31
CA LEU A 187 5.04 8.01 -10.81
C LEU A 187 6.11 8.72 -9.94
N VAL A 188 6.28 8.28 -8.70
CA VAL A 188 7.21 8.84 -7.72
C VAL A 188 8.17 7.76 -7.21
N LYS A 189 9.41 8.12 -6.92
CA LYS A 189 10.44 7.13 -6.53
C LYS A 189 10.33 6.65 -5.09
N ASN A 190 9.81 7.49 -4.21
CA ASN A 190 9.82 7.24 -2.77
C ASN A 190 8.90 8.22 -2.04
N TRP A 191 8.80 8.10 -0.71
CA TRP A 191 7.98 8.97 0.12
C TRP A 191 8.50 10.41 0.22
N ARG A 192 9.76 10.67 -0.05
CA ARG A 192 10.28 12.04 -0.17
C ARG A 192 9.58 12.80 -1.29
N ASP A 193 9.43 12.17 -2.45
CA ASP A 193 8.77 12.79 -3.59
C ASP A 193 7.27 13.02 -3.29
N VAL A 194 6.61 12.02 -2.66
CA VAL A 194 5.22 12.16 -2.17
C VAL A 194 5.10 13.35 -1.22
N TYR A 195 5.99 13.45 -0.24
CA TYR A 195 6.01 14.55 0.74
C TYR A 195 6.13 15.90 0.05
N GLN A 196 7.06 16.06 -0.89
CA GLN A 196 7.26 17.32 -1.62
C GLN A 196 6.00 17.70 -2.41
N ILE A 197 5.41 16.78 -3.18
CA ILE A 197 4.21 17.05 -3.96
C ILE A 197 3.04 17.48 -3.07
N ILE A 198 2.82 16.80 -1.94
CA ILE A 198 1.71 17.11 -1.03
C ILE A 198 1.91 18.44 -0.32
N THR A 199 3.12 18.74 0.14
CA THR A 199 3.40 19.96 0.90
C THR A 199 3.48 21.19 0.00
N ASP A 200 4.02 21.09 -1.21
CA ASP A 200 4.11 22.20 -2.16
C ASP A 200 2.73 22.65 -2.67
N GLN A 201 1.73 21.76 -2.67
CA GLN A 201 0.34 22.10 -3.05
C GLN A 201 -0.53 22.52 -1.88
N SER A 202 0.02 22.57 -0.66
CA SER A 202 -0.71 22.93 0.57
C SER A 202 -0.48 24.38 0.98
N VAL A 203 0.19 25.17 0.14
CA VAL A 203 0.48 26.62 0.34
C VAL A 203 -0.52 27.49 -0.40
#